data_7a585fe0b589b4eeddd79e52b038442f
#
_entry.id   7a585fe0b589b4eeddd79e52b038442f
#
_cell.length_a   1.000
_cell.length_b   1.000
_cell.length_c   1.000
_cell.angle_alpha   90.00
_cell.angle_beta   90.00
_cell.angle_gamma   90.00
#
_symmetry.space_group_name_H-M   'P 1'
#
loop_
_entity.id
_entity.type
_entity.pdbx_description
1 polymer ?
#
loop_
_entity_poly.entity_id
_entity_poly.type
_entity_poly.pdbx_seq_one_letter_code
_entity_poly.pdbx_strand_id
1 'polypeptide(L)'
;SLKQFLCFSCEPWRPAPTRTQQLMTRMRDAQVLLFEPPGKYSRQPGRRVRPGLTVCALPPVLEAEERHRLLFRLHYRKLGKFIRRQMEHHRFKEPLLWCTAPEHIHLLDEVPHRGVVYDCDRDWPHQSPRWESDLALAADVVFAASQGLIDHLSPCNDNIALLPNGVNHPMFTRPPAELPPELRGLSSPILGY
;
A
#
# COMPACT_ATOMS: atom_id res chain seq x y z
N SER A 1 -4.22 12.64 20.65
CA SER A 1 -3.76 12.89 19.26
C SER A 1 -4.22 11.76 18.35
N LEU A 2 -4.68 12.08 17.14
CA LEU A 2 -5.04 11.10 16.15
C LEU A 2 -3.83 10.24 15.78
N LYS A 3 -4.05 8.93 15.57
CA LYS A 3 -3.02 8.03 15.05
C LYS A 3 -2.62 8.46 13.64
N GLN A 4 -1.34 8.40 13.34
CA GLN A 4 -0.80 8.74 12.01
C GLN A 4 -0.27 7.49 11.34
N PHE A 5 -0.73 7.24 10.11
CA PHE A 5 -0.27 6.16 9.25
C PHE A 5 0.34 6.72 7.98
N LEU A 6 1.51 6.22 7.65
CA LEU A 6 2.16 6.46 6.38
C LEU A 6 2.09 5.16 5.59
N CYS A 7 1.30 5.15 4.52
CA CYS A 7 1.07 3.95 3.72
C CYS A 7 1.84 4.01 2.41
N PHE A 8 2.60 2.95 2.12
CA PHE A 8 3.25 2.76 0.84
C PHE A 8 2.43 1.78 0.01
N SER A 9 1.77 2.29 -1.03
CA SER A 9 0.99 1.47 -1.96
C SER A 9 1.86 1.00 -3.12
N CYS A 10 1.72 -0.26 -3.50
CA CYS A 10 2.36 -0.80 -4.70
C CYS A 10 1.54 -0.57 -5.98
N GLU A 11 0.34 0.01 -5.85
CA GLU A 11 -0.55 0.29 -6.96
C GLU A 11 -1.05 1.74 -6.93
N PRO A 12 -1.30 2.37 -8.08
CA PRO A 12 -1.86 3.72 -8.12
C PRO A 12 -3.29 3.73 -7.57
N TRP A 13 -3.69 4.87 -7.02
CA TRP A 13 -5.06 5.11 -6.57
C TRP A 13 -6.02 5.08 -7.76
N ARG A 14 -7.05 4.22 -7.70
CA ARG A 14 -7.98 3.96 -8.81
C ARG A 14 -9.44 4.14 -8.39
N PRO A 15 -10.35 4.37 -9.37
CA PRO A 15 -11.79 4.32 -9.12
C PRO A 15 -12.27 2.95 -8.65
N ALA A 16 -11.72 1.85 -9.21
CA ALA A 16 -11.93 0.50 -8.73
C ALA A 16 -10.96 0.25 -7.55
N PRO A 17 -11.43 0.23 -6.30
CA PRO A 17 -10.56 0.27 -5.15
C PRO A 17 -9.82 -1.06 -4.94
N THR A 18 -8.51 -0.94 -4.68
CA THR A 18 -7.65 -2.05 -4.25
C THR A 18 -7.87 -2.39 -2.78
N ARG A 19 -7.30 -3.51 -2.30
CA ARG A 19 -7.27 -3.84 -0.87
C ARG A 19 -6.74 -2.69 -0.02
N THR A 20 -5.60 -2.12 -0.40
CA THR A 20 -4.98 -1.01 0.33
C THR A 20 -5.90 0.20 0.40
N GLN A 21 -6.55 0.58 -0.71
CA GLN A 21 -7.54 1.66 -0.73
C GLN A 21 -8.72 1.38 0.20
N GLN A 22 -9.24 0.16 0.17
CA GLN A 22 -10.35 -0.26 1.03
C GLN A 22 -10.00 -0.13 2.52
N LEU A 23 -8.79 -0.53 2.90
CA LEU A 23 -8.32 -0.43 4.28
C LEU A 23 -8.10 1.02 4.70
N MET A 24 -7.37 1.79 3.90
CA MET A 24 -7.02 3.17 4.25
C MET A 24 -8.24 4.10 4.29
N THR A 25 -9.21 3.90 3.42
CA THR A 25 -10.45 4.70 3.44
C THR A 25 -11.31 4.46 4.69
N ARG A 26 -11.15 3.32 5.35
CA ARG A 26 -11.91 2.97 6.56
C ARG A 26 -11.25 3.38 7.87
N MET A 27 -10.03 3.83 7.85
CA MET A 27 -9.31 4.34 9.03
C MET A 27 -9.77 5.75 9.41
N ARG A 28 -11.02 5.89 9.85
CA ARG A 28 -11.67 7.21 10.05
C ARG A 28 -11.08 8.02 11.20
N ASP A 29 -10.60 7.35 12.24
CA ASP A 29 -10.03 7.99 13.43
C ASP A 29 -8.50 8.15 13.36
N ALA A 30 -7.99 8.21 12.14
CA ALA A 30 -6.57 8.34 11.87
C ALA A 30 -6.29 9.35 10.76
N GLN A 31 -5.09 9.90 10.78
CA GLN A 31 -4.52 10.64 9.66
C GLN A 31 -3.70 9.67 8.81
N VAL A 32 -3.98 9.62 7.53
CA VAL A 32 -3.28 8.75 6.57
C VAL A 32 -2.66 9.57 5.46
N LEU A 33 -1.37 9.36 5.25
CA LEU A 33 -0.63 9.86 4.10
C LEU A 33 -0.23 8.64 3.28
N LEU A 34 -0.85 8.47 2.11
CA LEU A 34 -0.62 7.35 1.23
C LEU A 34 0.26 7.78 0.06
N PHE A 35 1.35 7.04 -0.16
CA PHE A 35 2.22 7.21 -1.32
C PHE A 35 1.90 6.16 -2.36
N GLU A 36 1.49 6.61 -3.55
CA GLU A 36 1.30 5.77 -4.72
C GLU A 36 2.57 5.74 -5.59
N PRO A 37 2.76 4.72 -6.43
CA PRO A 37 3.88 4.67 -7.35
C PRO A 37 3.96 5.89 -8.28
N PRO A 38 5.14 6.18 -8.85
CA PRO A 38 5.30 7.24 -9.83
C PRO A 38 4.32 7.10 -11.00
N GLY A 39 3.77 8.22 -11.44
CA GLY A 39 2.80 8.23 -12.53
C GLY A 39 2.34 9.63 -12.90
N LYS A 40 1.14 9.72 -13.45
CA LYS A 40 0.58 10.98 -13.96
C LYS A 40 0.48 12.10 -12.91
N TYR A 41 0.38 11.76 -11.65
CA TYR A 41 0.30 12.72 -10.54
C TYR A 41 1.65 13.02 -9.88
N SER A 42 2.74 12.43 -10.38
CA SER A 42 4.09 12.77 -9.92
C SER A 42 4.36 14.26 -10.13
N ARG A 43 5.08 14.88 -9.17
CA ARG A 43 5.36 16.31 -9.14
C ARG A 43 4.13 17.22 -8.92
N GLN A 44 2.97 16.63 -8.63
CA GLN A 44 1.78 17.38 -8.24
C GLN A 44 1.61 17.37 -6.72
N PRO A 45 0.92 18.36 -6.14
CA PRO A 45 0.55 18.33 -4.73
C PRO A 45 -0.27 17.10 -4.38
N GLY A 46 -0.20 16.68 -3.12
CA GLY A 46 -1.03 15.59 -2.61
C GLY A 46 -2.52 15.87 -2.78
N ARG A 47 -3.27 14.84 -3.10
CA ARG A 47 -4.72 14.91 -3.30
C ARG A 47 -5.44 14.49 -2.03
N ARG A 48 -6.24 15.37 -1.46
CA ARG A 48 -7.10 15.03 -0.33
C ARG A 48 -8.34 14.28 -0.84
N VAL A 49 -8.39 12.97 -0.63
CA VAL A 49 -9.50 12.12 -1.10
C VAL A 49 -10.66 12.05 -0.12
N ARG A 50 -10.39 12.28 1.15
CA ARG A 50 -11.37 12.50 2.23
C ARG A 50 -10.71 13.22 3.40
N PRO A 51 -11.48 13.71 4.41
CA PRO A 51 -10.88 14.19 5.65
C PRO A 51 -9.98 13.13 6.29
N GLY A 52 -8.73 13.49 6.56
CA GLY A 52 -7.73 12.62 7.17
C GLY A 52 -7.01 11.66 6.21
N LEU A 53 -7.29 11.67 4.90
CA LEU A 53 -6.59 10.82 3.92
C LEU A 53 -6.13 11.64 2.73
N THR A 54 -4.82 11.72 2.55
CA THR A 54 -4.16 12.38 1.43
C THR A 54 -3.34 11.37 0.64
N VAL A 55 -3.42 11.44 -0.68
CA VAL A 55 -2.66 10.58 -1.61
C VAL A 55 -1.62 11.43 -2.33
N CYS A 56 -0.36 11.03 -2.23
CA CYS A 56 0.78 11.64 -2.91
C CYS A 56 1.41 10.64 -3.86
N ALA A 57 1.66 11.03 -5.11
CA ALA A 57 2.45 10.22 -6.01
C ALA A 57 3.95 10.40 -5.73
N LEU A 58 4.68 9.29 -5.67
CA LEU A 58 6.13 9.34 -5.59
C LEU A 58 6.74 9.98 -6.85
N PRO A 59 7.86 10.69 -6.74
CA PRO A 59 8.55 11.23 -7.90
C PRO A 59 9.14 10.11 -8.75
N PRO A 60 9.24 10.29 -10.06
CA PRO A 60 10.00 9.39 -10.89
C PRO A 60 11.48 9.52 -10.52
N VAL A 61 12.06 8.47 -10.00
CA VAL A 61 13.48 8.35 -9.70
C VAL A 61 14.04 7.23 -10.57
N LEU A 62 15.24 7.40 -11.09
CA LEU A 62 15.90 6.34 -11.84
C LEU A 62 15.99 5.08 -10.98
N GLU A 63 15.36 4.03 -11.46
CA GLU A 63 15.47 2.74 -10.82
C GLU A 63 16.90 2.23 -10.89
N ALA A 64 17.38 1.67 -9.81
CA ALA A 64 18.68 1.04 -9.74
C ALA A 64 18.52 -0.38 -9.23
N GLU A 65 19.26 -1.28 -9.84
CA GLU A 65 19.31 -2.66 -9.37
C GLU A 65 20.15 -2.77 -8.09
N GLU A 66 19.80 -3.67 -7.20
CA GLU A 66 20.49 -3.90 -5.93
C GLU A 66 22.00 -4.19 -6.10
N ARG A 67 22.37 -4.82 -7.24
CA ARG A 67 23.79 -5.05 -7.59
C ARG A 67 24.62 -3.77 -7.67
N HIS A 68 23.98 -2.65 -8.02
CA HIS A 68 24.61 -1.32 -8.07
C HIS A 68 24.39 -0.57 -6.75
N ARG A 69 25.01 -1.03 -5.69
CA ARG A 69 24.78 -0.60 -4.29
C ARG A 69 24.70 0.90 -4.10
N LEU A 70 25.59 1.68 -4.72
CA LEU A 70 25.60 3.14 -4.56
C LEU A 70 24.37 3.77 -5.20
N LEU A 71 24.02 3.37 -6.42
CA LEU A 71 22.85 3.89 -7.13
C LEU A 71 21.55 3.47 -6.45
N PHE A 72 21.49 2.23 -5.99
CA PHE A 72 20.36 1.70 -5.23
C PHE A 72 20.13 2.49 -3.94
N ARG A 73 21.22 2.74 -3.18
CA ARG A 73 21.17 3.56 -1.96
C ARG A 73 20.74 5.00 -2.26
N LEU A 74 21.26 5.61 -3.34
CA LEU A 74 20.87 6.95 -3.76
C LEU A 74 19.41 7.03 -4.16
N HIS A 75 18.88 6.02 -4.83
CA HIS A 75 17.46 5.90 -5.19
C HIS A 75 16.59 6.02 -3.94
N TYR A 76 16.81 5.18 -2.93
CA TYR A 76 16.01 5.19 -1.70
C TYR A 76 16.25 6.43 -0.83
N ARG A 77 17.44 7.01 -0.85
CA ARG A 77 17.69 8.31 -0.19
C ARG A 77 16.87 9.43 -0.81
N LYS A 78 16.76 9.47 -2.13
CA LYS A 78 15.93 10.47 -2.82
C LYS A 78 14.45 10.29 -2.52
N LEU A 79 13.96 9.05 -2.53
CA LEU A 79 12.59 8.74 -2.13
C LEU A 79 12.34 9.12 -0.67
N GLY A 80 13.23 8.74 0.23
CA GLY A 80 13.14 9.07 1.64
C GLY A 80 13.11 10.57 1.90
N LYS A 81 13.94 11.35 1.20
CA LYS A 81 13.95 12.81 1.28
C LYS A 81 12.61 13.41 0.84
N PHE A 82 12.04 12.91 -0.24
CA PHE A 82 10.73 13.34 -0.71
C PHE A 82 9.64 13.01 0.32
N ILE A 83 9.64 11.78 0.85
CA ILE A 83 8.66 11.33 1.84
C ILE A 83 8.75 12.19 3.11
N ARG A 84 9.96 12.43 3.63
CA ARG A 84 10.15 13.28 4.82
C ARG A 84 9.65 14.71 4.61
N ARG A 85 9.84 15.29 3.44
CA ARG A 85 9.29 16.62 3.10
C ARG A 85 7.76 16.62 3.12
N GLN A 86 7.14 15.59 2.59
CA GLN A 86 5.68 15.44 2.65
C GLN A 86 5.19 15.24 4.09
N MET A 87 5.93 14.49 4.89
CA MET A 87 5.63 14.32 6.33
C MET A 87 5.65 15.68 7.05
N GLU A 88 6.67 16.50 6.83
CA GLU A 88 6.77 17.84 7.40
C GLU A 88 5.59 18.72 6.97
N HIS A 89 5.30 18.74 5.67
CA HIS A 89 4.19 19.51 5.10
C HIS A 89 2.84 19.14 5.71
N HIS A 90 2.60 17.86 5.93
CA HIS A 90 1.37 17.34 6.53
C HIS A 90 1.42 17.17 8.05
N ARG A 91 2.51 17.61 8.70
CA ARG A 91 2.72 17.54 10.15
C ARG A 91 2.70 16.13 10.74
N PHE A 92 3.27 15.19 9.99
CA PHE A 92 3.57 13.83 10.45
C PHE A 92 4.93 13.83 11.14
N LYS A 93 5.02 13.23 12.33
CA LYS A 93 6.29 13.15 13.07
C LYS A 93 6.83 11.73 13.05
N GLU A 94 6.20 10.84 13.77
CA GLU A 94 6.57 9.42 13.91
C GLU A 94 5.34 8.57 13.62
N PRO A 95 4.96 8.41 12.34
CA PRO A 95 3.80 7.60 11.96
C PRO A 95 4.09 6.12 12.15
N LEU A 96 3.03 5.32 12.12
CA LEU A 96 3.11 3.90 11.83
C LEU A 96 3.28 3.74 10.32
N LEU A 97 4.29 2.99 9.89
CA LEU A 97 4.47 2.65 8.48
C LEU A 97 3.57 1.47 8.13
N TRP A 98 2.83 1.58 7.05
CA TRP A 98 2.03 0.52 6.48
C TRP A 98 2.63 0.12 5.14
N CYS A 99 3.37 -1.00 5.14
CA CYS A 99 4.07 -1.52 3.98
C CYS A 99 3.23 -2.59 3.29
N THR A 100 3.20 -2.59 1.95
CA THR A 100 2.37 -3.51 1.15
C THR A 100 3.17 -4.35 0.17
N ALA A 101 4.48 -4.16 0.10
CA ALA A 101 5.39 -4.92 -0.76
C ALA A 101 6.76 -5.10 -0.10
N PRO A 102 7.49 -6.20 -0.40
CA PRO A 102 8.80 -6.47 0.19
C PRO A 102 9.82 -5.36 -0.02
N GLU A 103 9.80 -4.68 -1.17
CA GLU A 103 10.72 -3.57 -1.47
C GLU A 103 10.64 -2.40 -0.49
N HIS A 104 9.52 -2.27 0.22
CA HIS A 104 9.35 -1.21 1.22
C HIS A 104 10.28 -1.35 2.42
N ILE A 105 10.96 -2.49 2.59
CA ILE A 105 12.03 -2.66 3.60
C ILE A 105 13.09 -1.57 3.48
N HIS A 106 13.39 -1.13 2.26
CA HIS A 106 14.43 -0.15 1.99
C HIS A 106 14.06 1.27 2.41
N LEU A 107 12.78 1.53 2.71
CA LEU A 107 12.29 2.82 3.20
C LEU A 107 12.35 2.94 4.73
N LEU A 108 12.47 1.83 5.46
CA LEU A 108 12.42 1.84 6.92
C LEU A 108 13.55 2.68 7.53
N ASP A 109 14.75 2.61 6.97
CA ASP A 109 15.91 3.38 7.43
C ASP A 109 15.88 4.85 6.98
N GLU A 110 15.06 5.18 6.00
CA GLU A 110 14.98 6.51 5.41
C GLU A 110 13.84 7.36 5.99
N VAL A 111 12.88 6.76 6.66
CA VAL A 111 11.66 7.41 7.12
C VAL A 111 11.50 7.27 8.63
N PRO A 112 11.44 8.37 9.40
CA PRO A 112 11.15 8.32 10.83
C PRO A 112 9.81 7.67 11.10
N HIS A 113 9.75 6.73 12.01
CA HIS A 113 8.54 5.99 12.36
C HIS A 113 8.62 5.41 13.77
N ARG A 114 7.48 5.07 14.34
CA ARG A 114 7.38 4.43 15.66
C ARG A 114 6.99 2.96 15.61
N GLY A 115 6.63 2.46 14.45
CA GLY A 115 6.25 1.06 14.26
C GLY A 115 6.00 0.76 12.80
N VAL A 116 5.99 -0.53 12.47
CA VAL A 116 5.87 -1.06 11.11
C VAL A 116 4.79 -2.12 11.06
N VAL A 117 3.90 -1.98 10.09
CA VAL A 117 2.92 -2.99 9.68
C VAL A 117 3.30 -3.49 8.29
N TYR A 118 3.33 -4.79 8.11
CA TYR A 118 3.41 -5.41 6.80
C TYR A 118 2.06 -6.06 6.46
N ASP A 119 1.39 -5.55 5.43
CA ASP A 119 0.15 -6.11 4.88
C ASP A 119 0.46 -6.93 3.64
N CYS A 120 0.53 -8.25 3.80
CA CYS A 120 0.86 -9.20 2.74
C CYS A 120 -0.42 -9.79 2.15
N ASP A 121 -0.74 -9.41 0.91
CA ASP A 121 -1.93 -9.88 0.21
C ASP A 121 -1.64 -10.90 -0.91
N ARG A 122 -0.37 -11.14 -1.24
CA ARG A 122 0.05 -11.98 -2.36
C ARG A 122 1.47 -12.52 -2.20
N ASP A 123 1.82 -13.49 -3.03
CA ASP A 123 3.21 -13.89 -3.24
C ASP A 123 3.94 -12.87 -4.11
N TRP A 124 5.26 -12.77 -3.89
CA TRP A 124 6.14 -11.81 -4.58
C TRP A 124 7.28 -12.52 -5.32
N PRO A 125 6.98 -13.31 -6.37
CA PRO A 125 8.00 -14.16 -7.03
C PRO A 125 9.09 -13.37 -7.76
N HIS A 126 8.85 -12.09 -8.08
CA HIS A 126 9.79 -11.24 -8.81
C HIS A 126 10.62 -10.32 -7.89
N GLN A 127 10.40 -10.38 -6.59
CA GLN A 127 11.19 -9.65 -5.61
C GLN A 127 12.09 -10.60 -4.83
N SER A 128 13.21 -10.08 -4.32
CA SER A 128 14.13 -10.90 -3.51
C SER A 128 13.40 -11.46 -2.29
N PRO A 129 13.45 -12.79 -2.05
CA PRO A 129 12.88 -13.40 -0.84
C PRO A 129 13.44 -12.82 0.45
N ARG A 130 14.68 -12.36 0.43
CA ARG A 130 15.34 -11.70 1.56
C ARG A 130 14.65 -10.40 1.95
N TRP A 131 14.19 -9.62 1.00
CA TRP A 131 13.47 -8.38 1.30
C TRP A 131 12.20 -8.64 2.09
N GLU A 132 11.43 -9.65 1.70
CA GLU A 132 10.20 -10.02 2.42
C GLU A 132 10.52 -10.55 3.82
N SER A 133 11.51 -11.42 3.95
CA SER A 133 11.94 -11.94 5.25
C SER A 133 12.41 -10.81 6.18
N ASP A 134 13.21 -9.88 5.66
CA ASP A 134 13.71 -8.73 6.42
C ASP A 134 12.55 -7.80 6.84
N LEU A 135 11.59 -7.56 5.95
CA LEU A 135 10.42 -6.73 6.26
C LEU A 135 9.52 -7.41 7.31
N ALA A 136 9.25 -8.70 7.16
CA ALA A 136 8.45 -9.47 8.10
C ALA A 136 9.11 -9.53 9.50
N LEU A 137 10.44 -9.66 9.56
CA LEU A 137 11.20 -9.58 10.81
C LEU A 137 11.13 -8.19 11.46
N ALA A 138 11.20 -7.14 10.67
CA ALA A 138 11.16 -5.76 11.15
C ALA A 138 9.76 -5.30 11.56
N ALA A 139 8.70 -5.94 11.04
CA ALA A 139 7.34 -5.56 11.33
C ALA A 139 6.92 -5.87 12.77
N ASP A 140 6.21 -4.93 13.39
CA ASP A 140 5.57 -5.13 14.69
C ASP A 140 4.34 -6.02 14.58
N VAL A 141 3.66 -5.96 13.43
CA VAL A 141 2.54 -6.83 13.07
C VAL A 141 2.55 -7.11 11.58
N VAL A 142 2.21 -8.35 11.23
CA VAL A 142 1.99 -8.78 9.85
C VAL A 142 0.52 -9.14 9.68
N PHE A 143 -0.14 -8.57 8.68
CA PHE A 143 -1.42 -9.03 8.21
C PHE A 143 -1.22 -9.87 6.95
N ALA A 144 -1.87 -11.01 6.88
CA ALA A 144 -1.80 -11.89 5.73
C ALA A 144 -3.20 -12.20 5.21
N ALA A 145 -3.39 -12.15 3.90
CA ALA A 145 -4.70 -12.32 3.27
C ALA A 145 -5.19 -13.77 3.22
N SER A 146 -4.29 -14.74 3.44
CA SER A 146 -4.62 -16.16 3.41
C SER A 146 -3.80 -16.95 4.42
N GLN A 147 -4.27 -18.16 4.73
CA GLN A 147 -3.54 -19.07 5.61
C GLN A 147 -2.19 -19.48 5.00
N GLY A 148 -2.12 -19.68 3.68
CA GLY A 148 -0.85 -19.99 3.01
C GLY A 148 0.20 -18.92 3.19
N LEU A 149 -0.19 -17.63 3.18
CA LEU A 149 0.71 -16.52 3.46
C LEU A 149 1.12 -16.45 4.93
N ILE A 150 0.23 -16.78 5.86
CA ILE A 150 0.58 -16.93 7.28
C ILE A 150 1.66 -17.99 7.45
N ASP A 151 1.46 -19.17 6.87
CA ASP A 151 2.40 -20.28 6.97
C ASP A 151 3.78 -19.93 6.38
N HIS A 152 3.78 -19.17 5.30
CA HIS A 152 4.99 -18.67 4.65
C HIS A 152 5.76 -17.67 5.53
N LEU A 153 5.08 -16.76 6.21
CA LEU A 153 5.69 -15.67 6.98
C LEU A 153 5.89 -15.98 8.47
N SER A 154 5.24 -17.02 8.99
CA SER A 154 5.32 -17.38 10.42
C SER A 154 6.74 -17.67 10.93
N PRO A 155 7.70 -18.19 10.12
CA PRO A 155 9.09 -18.30 10.57
C PRO A 155 9.76 -16.95 10.86
N CYS A 156 9.26 -15.87 10.31
CA CYS A 156 9.84 -14.53 10.41
C CYS A 156 9.19 -13.64 11.48
N ASN A 157 7.94 -13.90 11.85
CA ASN A 157 7.22 -13.05 12.79
C ASN A 157 6.15 -13.85 13.53
N ASP A 158 6.09 -13.71 14.87
CA ASP A 158 5.11 -14.39 15.71
C ASP A 158 3.78 -13.62 15.78
N ASN A 159 3.77 -12.35 15.45
CA ASN A 159 2.59 -11.50 15.51
C ASN A 159 1.96 -11.35 14.11
N ILE A 160 1.36 -12.44 13.64
CA ILE A 160 0.69 -12.50 12.35
C ILE A 160 -0.80 -12.72 12.57
N ALA A 161 -1.62 -11.93 11.86
CA ALA A 161 -3.07 -12.06 11.87
C ALA A 161 -3.62 -12.26 10.46
N LEU A 162 -4.62 -13.12 10.35
CA LEU A 162 -5.37 -13.29 9.11
C LEU A 162 -6.26 -12.06 8.88
N LEU A 163 -6.08 -11.42 7.73
CA LEU A 163 -6.92 -10.33 7.26
C LEU A 163 -7.29 -10.61 5.79
N PRO A 164 -8.32 -11.42 5.55
CA PRO A 164 -8.69 -11.81 4.19
C PRO A 164 -9.19 -10.62 3.38
N ASN A 165 -9.14 -10.76 2.06
CA ASN A 165 -9.74 -9.79 1.17
C ASN A 165 -11.25 -9.71 1.40
N GLY A 166 -11.75 -8.50 1.48
CA GLY A 166 -13.16 -8.21 1.63
C GLY A 166 -13.73 -7.53 0.39
N VAL A 167 -15.04 -7.48 0.31
CA VAL A 167 -15.75 -6.71 -0.71
C VAL A 167 -16.52 -5.57 -0.07
N ASN A 168 -16.69 -4.49 -0.81
CA ASN A 168 -17.59 -3.42 -0.42
C ASN A 168 -19.04 -3.86 -0.71
N HIS A 169 -19.62 -4.63 0.20
CA HIS A 169 -20.94 -5.23 0.05
C HIS A 169 -22.02 -4.23 -0.45
N PRO A 170 -22.15 -3.01 0.13
CA PRO A 170 -23.11 -2.04 -0.38
C PRO A 170 -22.92 -1.63 -1.85
N MET A 171 -21.67 -1.67 -2.33
CA MET A 171 -21.37 -1.35 -3.73
C MET A 171 -21.78 -2.48 -4.66
N PHE A 172 -21.60 -3.73 -4.24
CA PHE A 172 -21.89 -4.91 -5.06
C PHE A 172 -23.36 -5.38 -4.96
N THR A 173 -24.09 -4.95 -3.95
CA THR A 173 -25.52 -5.28 -3.79
C THR A 173 -26.46 -4.27 -4.43
N ARG A 174 -25.96 -3.14 -4.91
CA ARG A 174 -26.78 -2.21 -5.68
C ARG A 174 -27.04 -2.79 -7.08
N PRO A 175 -28.28 -2.97 -7.48
CA PRO A 175 -28.56 -3.35 -8.86
C PRO A 175 -27.96 -2.30 -9.80
N PRO A 176 -27.33 -2.69 -10.91
CA PRO A 176 -26.87 -1.74 -11.90
C PRO A 176 -28.08 -0.96 -12.45
N ALA A 177 -27.93 0.35 -12.59
CA ALA A 177 -29.00 1.19 -13.10
C ALA A 177 -29.38 0.84 -14.56
N GLU A 178 -28.37 0.43 -15.35
CA GLU A 178 -28.52 -0.03 -16.72
C GLU A 178 -27.49 -1.08 -17.08
N LEU A 179 -27.86 -2.05 -17.92
CA LEU A 179 -26.91 -2.99 -18.51
C LEU A 179 -26.02 -2.25 -19.52
N PRO A 180 -24.71 -2.52 -19.53
CA PRO A 180 -23.82 -2.04 -20.59
C PRO A 180 -24.40 -2.39 -21.97
N PRO A 181 -24.25 -1.51 -22.99
CA PRO A 181 -24.81 -1.75 -24.32
C PRO A 181 -24.41 -3.10 -24.92
N GLU A 182 -23.18 -3.56 -24.63
CA GLU A 182 -22.60 -4.80 -25.12
C GLU A 182 -23.29 -6.06 -24.55
N LEU A 183 -23.95 -5.92 -23.41
CA LEU A 183 -24.67 -7.01 -22.74
C LEU A 183 -26.18 -6.99 -23.02
N ARG A 184 -26.67 -5.95 -23.71
CA ARG A 184 -28.07 -5.86 -24.09
C ARG A 184 -28.37 -6.88 -25.17
N GLY A 185 -29.36 -7.74 -24.94
CA GLY A 185 -29.77 -8.77 -25.88
C GLY A 185 -29.17 -10.14 -25.65
N LEU A 186 -28.29 -10.31 -24.64
CA LEU A 186 -27.86 -11.61 -24.22
C LEU A 186 -28.91 -12.27 -23.32
N SER A 187 -29.07 -13.60 -23.47
CA SER A 187 -29.95 -14.37 -22.59
C SER A 187 -29.38 -14.48 -21.17
N SER A 188 -30.25 -14.35 -20.17
CA SER A 188 -29.86 -14.56 -18.76
C SER A 188 -29.76 -16.06 -18.41
N PRO A 189 -28.89 -16.46 -17.46
CA PRO A 189 -27.99 -15.63 -16.69
C PRO A 189 -26.71 -15.26 -17.46
N ILE A 190 -26.19 -14.04 -17.21
CA ILE A 190 -24.89 -13.59 -17.74
C ILE A 190 -23.89 -13.70 -16.63
N LEU A 191 -22.84 -14.52 -16.84
CA LEU A 191 -21.72 -14.67 -15.91
C LEU A 191 -20.51 -13.97 -16.51
N GLY A 192 -19.94 -13.03 -15.76
CA GLY A 192 -18.70 -12.34 -16.10
C GLY A 192 -17.53 -12.95 -15.32
N TYR A 193 -16.39 -13.04 -15.98
CA TYR A 193 -15.16 -13.48 -15.36
C TYR A 193 -14.06 -12.44 -15.55
#